data_ce5f096971ac20075039e902184fc126
#
_entry.id   ce5f096971ac20075039e902184fc126
#
_cell.length_a   1.000
_cell.length_b   1.000
_cell.length_c   1.000
_cell.angle_alpha   90.00
_cell.angle_beta   90.00
_cell.angle_gamma   90.00
#
_symmetry.space_group_name_H-M   'P 1'
#
loop_
_entity.id
_entity.type
_entity.pdbx_description
1 polymer ?
#
loop_
_entity_poly.entity_id
_entity_poly.type
_entity_poly.pdbx_seq_one_letter_code
_entity_poly.pdbx_strand_id
1 'polypeptide(L)'
;AHGSIFLFQLPRVAPRSATIAGTLRGLVRELLAEPEWKLSWYQGRAAAPTDPGDLMERLRRPRSPGDPGSPFIYPVMSLVESSGLARETLDAATYSLDVRSATRILLRVAAGSMLQDNPQHAPYGWSHCLTMPQAVLGIASTCAQPRDAVAVAATYVLGFRATLGSTTLDPQWSPAAPASRDSLELLDGEPALAAAGVWHAPPAALAAITARLATRAALHQDAHLAKYTHACFDAASADPAAARLYLAAAAYLSSWWAQRPQHAHEARP
;
A
#
# COMPACT_ATOMS: atom_id res chain seq x y z
N ALA A 1 -5.54 -12.36 -4.20
CA ALA A 1 -5.03 -11.11 -3.63
C ALA A 1 -5.25 -11.03 -2.11
N HIS A 2 -6.44 -11.32 -1.60
CA HIS A 2 -6.72 -11.23 -0.16
C HIS A 2 -6.03 -12.31 0.68
N GLY A 3 -5.65 -13.44 0.11
CA GLY A 3 -4.99 -14.55 0.81
C GLY A 3 -3.73 -14.11 1.57
N SER A 4 -2.85 -13.33 0.96
CA SER A 4 -1.64 -12.81 1.63
C SER A 4 -1.97 -11.86 2.78
N ILE A 5 -3.02 -11.03 2.63
CA ILE A 5 -3.48 -10.14 3.72
C ILE A 5 -3.98 -10.97 4.90
N PHE A 6 -4.77 -12.01 4.66
CA PHE A 6 -5.24 -12.90 5.72
C PHE A 6 -4.09 -13.64 6.39
N LEU A 7 -3.16 -14.22 5.62
CA LEU A 7 -1.99 -14.91 6.17
C LEU A 7 -1.11 -14.00 7.03
N PHE A 8 -0.96 -12.74 6.65
CA PHE A 8 -0.19 -11.76 7.40
C PHE A 8 -0.89 -11.28 8.67
N GLN A 9 -2.20 -11.03 8.61
CA GLN A 9 -2.93 -10.41 9.72
C GLN A 9 -3.48 -11.41 10.72
N LEU A 10 -3.89 -12.62 10.28
CA LEU A 10 -4.50 -13.62 11.18
C LEU A 10 -3.65 -14.00 12.38
N PRO A 11 -2.34 -14.32 12.24
CA PRO A 11 -1.51 -14.66 13.40
C PRO A 11 -1.41 -13.52 14.43
N ARG A 12 -1.63 -12.28 13.99
CA ARG A 12 -1.54 -11.07 14.84
C ARG A 12 -2.81 -10.81 15.64
N VAL A 13 -3.97 -11.19 15.10
CA VAL A 13 -5.28 -11.01 15.76
C VAL A 13 -5.79 -12.28 16.46
N ALA A 14 -5.35 -13.45 16.02
CA ALA A 14 -5.75 -14.75 16.54
C ALA A 14 -5.68 -14.87 18.08
N PRO A 15 -4.59 -14.45 18.74
CA PRO A 15 -4.47 -14.56 20.19
C PRO A 15 -5.50 -13.72 20.97
N ARG A 16 -6.17 -12.79 20.31
CA ARG A 16 -7.10 -11.82 20.91
C ARG A 16 -8.56 -12.09 20.53
N SER A 17 -8.83 -13.10 19.71
CA SER A 17 -10.17 -13.36 19.19
C SER A 17 -10.72 -14.70 19.70
N ALA A 18 -11.86 -14.64 20.40
CA ALA A 18 -12.63 -15.83 20.75
C ALA A 18 -13.31 -16.49 19.53
N THR A 19 -13.37 -15.79 18.38
CA THR A 19 -14.07 -16.24 17.18
C THR A 19 -13.14 -16.56 16.00
N ILE A 20 -11.91 -17.00 16.30
CA ILE A 20 -10.90 -17.28 15.27
C ILE A 20 -11.38 -18.24 14.17
N ALA A 21 -12.27 -19.19 14.51
CA ALA A 21 -12.81 -20.14 13.54
C ALA A 21 -13.60 -19.43 12.40
N GLY A 22 -14.32 -18.36 12.70
CA GLY A 22 -15.01 -17.54 11.69
C GLY A 22 -14.03 -16.84 10.76
N THR A 23 -12.94 -16.31 11.30
CA THR A 23 -11.89 -15.62 10.53
C THR A 23 -11.11 -16.61 9.64
N LEU A 24 -10.83 -17.83 10.13
CA LEU A 24 -10.17 -18.87 9.34
C LEU A 24 -10.99 -19.34 8.15
N ARG A 25 -12.33 -19.30 8.20
CA ARG A 25 -13.18 -19.63 7.06
C ARG A 25 -12.93 -18.71 5.85
N GLY A 26 -12.75 -17.42 6.08
CA GLY A 26 -12.41 -16.46 5.04
C GLY A 26 -11.08 -16.79 4.37
N LEU A 27 -10.05 -17.09 5.17
CA LEU A 27 -8.74 -17.50 4.66
C LEU A 27 -8.82 -18.78 3.84
N VAL A 28 -9.48 -19.83 4.37
CA VAL A 28 -9.61 -21.12 3.64
C VAL A 28 -10.33 -20.92 2.32
N ARG A 29 -11.41 -20.12 2.29
CA ARG A 29 -12.12 -19.81 1.05
C ARG A 29 -11.20 -19.15 0.02
N GLU A 30 -10.41 -18.15 0.42
CA GLU A 30 -9.47 -17.45 -0.47
C GLU A 30 -8.36 -18.38 -0.98
N LEU A 31 -7.85 -19.28 -0.14
CA LEU A 31 -6.80 -20.24 -0.53
C LEU A 31 -7.32 -21.34 -1.46
N LEU A 32 -8.59 -21.71 -1.32
CA LEU A 32 -9.23 -22.71 -2.18
C LEU A 32 -9.75 -22.13 -3.50
N ALA A 33 -9.93 -20.81 -3.59
CA ALA A 33 -10.30 -20.15 -4.83
C ALA A 33 -9.14 -20.23 -5.83
N GLU A 34 -9.39 -20.78 -7.00
CA GLU A 34 -8.40 -20.72 -8.07
C GLU A 34 -8.28 -19.29 -8.59
N PRO A 35 -7.05 -18.73 -8.66
CA PRO A 35 -6.89 -17.41 -9.22
C PRO A 35 -7.15 -17.44 -10.73
N GLU A 36 -7.92 -16.50 -11.22
CA GLU A 36 -8.18 -16.32 -12.68
C GLU A 36 -6.91 -15.86 -13.42
N TRP A 37 -5.90 -15.37 -12.70
CA TRP A 37 -4.62 -14.92 -13.22
C TRP A 37 -3.48 -15.34 -12.29
N LYS A 38 -2.27 -15.49 -12.85
CA LYS A 38 -1.05 -15.84 -12.11
C LYS A 38 0.08 -14.92 -12.54
N LEU A 39 0.85 -14.42 -11.57
CA LEU A 39 2.12 -13.77 -11.86
C LEU A 39 3.18 -14.86 -12.08
N SER A 40 3.80 -14.85 -13.25
CA SER A 40 4.73 -15.90 -13.67
C SER A 40 6.08 -15.38 -14.13
N TRP A 41 6.21 -14.08 -14.39
CA TRP A 41 7.38 -13.48 -15.02
C TRP A 41 8.71 -13.73 -14.28
N TYR A 42 8.65 -13.93 -12.96
CA TYR A 42 9.82 -14.12 -12.10
C TYR A 42 10.27 -15.59 -11.97
N GLN A 43 9.48 -16.55 -12.44
CA GLN A 43 9.77 -17.98 -12.28
C GLN A 43 11.04 -18.37 -13.06
N GLY A 44 11.91 -19.16 -12.41
CA GLY A 44 13.13 -19.70 -13.03
C GLY A 44 14.25 -18.69 -13.22
N ARG A 45 14.19 -17.50 -12.62
CA ARG A 45 15.20 -16.46 -12.79
C ARG A 45 16.32 -16.52 -11.76
N ALA A 46 17.54 -16.23 -12.22
CA ALA A 46 18.71 -16.10 -11.36
C ALA A 46 18.78 -14.70 -10.73
N ALA A 47 19.31 -14.63 -9.51
CA ALA A 47 19.59 -13.34 -8.87
C ALA A 47 20.74 -12.63 -9.60
N ALA A 48 20.55 -11.34 -9.88
CA ALA A 48 21.59 -10.44 -10.37
C ALA A 48 21.84 -9.34 -9.32
N PRO A 49 23.08 -8.88 -9.12
CA PRO A 49 23.37 -7.76 -8.22
C PRO A 49 22.64 -6.49 -8.69
N THR A 50 22.00 -5.80 -7.78
CA THR A 50 21.23 -4.57 -8.10
C THR A 50 21.34 -3.57 -6.96
N ASP A 51 21.50 -2.30 -7.33
CA ASP A 51 21.44 -1.19 -6.38
C ASP A 51 19.98 -0.98 -5.92
N PRO A 52 19.71 -0.89 -4.60
CA PRO A 52 18.40 -0.52 -4.08
C PRO A 52 17.80 0.76 -4.69
N GLY A 53 18.65 1.75 -5.03
CA GLY A 53 18.23 2.98 -5.70
C GLY A 53 17.63 2.77 -7.08
N ASP A 54 18.07 1.72 -7.80
CA ASP A 54 17.55 1.40 -9.13
C ASP A 54 16.06 1.01 -9.11
N LEU A 55 15.61 0.23 -8.12
CA LEU A 55 14.20 -0.12 -7.97
C LEU A 55 13.33 1.13 -7.71
N MET A 56 13.78 2.03 -6.85
CA MET A 56 13.06 3.29 -6.59
C MET A 56 12.88 4.09 -7.88
N GLU A 57 13.97 4.27 -8.65
CA GLU A 57 13.93 5.07 -9.89
C GLU A 57 12.98 4.45 -10.93
N ARG A 58 12.99 3.13 -11.10
CA ARG A 58 12.08 2.43 -12.02
C ARG A 58 10.61 2.57 -11.63
N LEU A 59 10.30 2.69 -10.34
CA LEU A 59 8.94 2.83 -9.84
C LEU A 59 8.43 4.28 -9.79
N ARG A 60 9.31 5.27 -9.90
CA ARG A 60 8.89 6.69 -9.87
C ARG A 60 7.99 7.08 -11.03
N ARG A 61 8.33 6.63 -12.24
CA ARG A 61 7.55 6.88 -13.46
C ARG A 61 7.67 5.70 -14.41
N PRO A 62 7.05 4.57 -14.12
CA PRO A 62 7.08 3.44 -15.02
C PRO A 62 6.32 3.74 -16.33
N ARG A 63 6.67 3.03 -17.39
CA ARG A 63 5.92 3.07 -18.65
C ARG A 63 4.50 2.56 -18.41
N SER A 64 3.50 3.25 -18.96
CA SER A 64 2.11 2.77 -18.91
C SER A 64 1.93 1.57 -19.86
N PRO A 65 1.30 0.48 -19.41
CA PRO A 65 0.92 -0.63 -20.27
C PRO A 65 -0.44 -0.39 -20.98
N GLY A 66 -1.13 0.71 -20.69
CA GLY A 66 -2.48 1.02 -21.14
C GLY A 66 -3.46 1.20 -20.00
N ASP A 67 -4.75 1.28 -20.34
CA ASP A 67 -5.85 1.43 -19.39
C ASP A 67 -6.30 0.03 -18.90
N PRO A 68 -6.30 -0.25 -17.59
CA PRO A 68 -6.83 -1.50 -17.06
C PRO A 68 -8.37 -1.55 -17.05
N GLY A 69 -9.07 -0.47 -17.43
CA GLY A 69 -10.52 -0.33 -17.35
C GLY A 69 -11.10 -0.21 -15.93
N SER A 70 -10.32 -0.53 -14.92
CA SER A 70 -10.72 -0.46 -13.51
C SER A 70 -9.50 -0.38 -12.59
N PRO A 71 -9.57 0.37 -11.47
CA PRO A 71 -8.48 0.47 -10.49
C PRO A 71 -8.38 -0.73 -9.53
N PHE A 72 -9.14 -1.80 -9.77
CA PHE A 72 -9.09 -3.00 -8.93
C PHE A 72 -7.90 -3.89 -9.26
N ILE A 73 -7.54 -4.75 -8.30
CA ILE A 73 -6.33 -5.57 -8.34
C ILE A 73 -6.28 -6.47 -9.58
N TYR A 74 -7.40 -7.15 -9.89
CA TYR A 74 -7.42 -8.11 -11.00
C TYR A 74 -7.14 -7.46 -12.37
N PRO A 75 -7.87 -6.43 -12.82
CA PRO A 75 -7.59 -5.78 -14.10
C PRO A 75 -6.17 -5.22 -14.19
N VAL A 76 -5.70 -4.56 -13.13
CA VAL A 76 -4.36 -3.97 -13.07
C VAL A 76 -3.28 -5.05 -13.22
N MET A 77 -3.35 -6.13 -12.43
CA MET A 77 -2.32 -7.17 -12.44
C MET A 77 -2.38 -8.03 -13.71
N SER A 78 -3.56 -8.30 -14.24
CA SER A 78 -3.75 -9.00 -15.50
C SER A 78 -3.10 -8.24 -16.66
N LEU A 79 -3.29 -6.92 -16.70
CA LEU A 79 -2.67 -6.06 -17.72
C LEU A 79 -1.13 -6.03 -17.59
N VAL A 80 -0.61 -5.93 -16.37
CA VAL A 80 0.85 -5.92 -16.10
C VAL A 80 1.50 -7.23 -16.54
N GLU A 81 0.87 -8.36 -16.27
CA GLU A 81 1.39 -9.68 -16.69
C GLU A 81 1.32 -9.84 -18.21
N SER A 82 0.16 -9.56 -18.82
CA SER A 82 -0.05 -9.75 -20.26
C SER A 82 0.79 -8.81 -21.12
N SER A 83 1.08 -7.60 -20.65
CA SER A 83 1.93 -6.64 -21.36
C SER A 83 3.43 -6.92 -21.26
N GLY A 84 3.85 -7.84 -20.39
CA GLY A 84 5.25 -8.11 -20.10
C GLY A 84 5.97 -7.01 -19.30
N LEU A 85 5.25 -5.98 -18.85
CA LEU A 85 5.79 -4.81 -18.16
C LEU A 85 6.63 -5.18 -16.92
N ALA A 86 6.15 -6.13 -16.12
CA ALA A 86 6.85 -6.54 -14.91
C ALA A 86 8.23 -7.14 -15.23
N ARG A 87 8.30 -7.98 -16.24
CA ARG A 87 9.57 -8.57 -16.70
C ARG A 87 10.53 -7.49 -17.21
N GLU A 88 10.05 -6.60 -18.05
CA GLU A 88 10.83 -5.52 -18.64
C GLU A 88 11.42 -4.59 -17.55
N THR A 89 10.62 -4.26 -16.54
CA THR A 89 10.97 -3.24 -15.55
C THR A 89 11.71 -3.79 -14.33
N LEU A 90 11.32 -4.99 -13.84
CA LEU A 90 11.72 -5.48 -12.53
C LEU A 90 12.78 -6.58 -12.57
N ASP A 91 13.07 -7.17 -13.71
CA ASP A 91 13.85 -8.40 -13.82
C ASP A 91 15.20 -8.36 -13.08
N ALA A 92 16.00 -7.34 -13.34
CA ALA A 92 17.32 -7.20 -12.68
C ALA A 92 17.17 -6.56 -11.28
N ALA A 93 16.19 -5.69 -11.07
CA ALA A 93 16.11 -4.80 -9.91
C ALA A 93 15.58 -5.45 -8.64
N THR A 94 14.89 -6.60 -8.72
CA THR A 94 14.19 -7.17 -7.56
C THR A 94 14.88 -8.37 -6.93
N TYR A 95 15.63 -9.15 -7.71
CA TYR A 95 16.12 -10.45 -7.24
C TYR A 95 17.33 -10.41 -6.30
N SER A 96 18.03 -9.30 -6.23
CA SER A 96 19.19 -9.13 -5.34
C SER A 96 18.89 -8.36 -4.06
N LEU A 97 17.69 -7.78 -3.95
CA LEU A 97 17.29 -7.06 -2.75
C LEU A 97 16.92 -8.02 -1.62
N ASP A 98 17.44 -7.75 -0.43
CA ASP A 98 16.88 -8.36 0.77
C ASP A 98 15.47 -7.85 1.05
N VAL A 99 14.67 -8.67 1.74
CA VAL A 99 13.26 -8.37 2.02
C VAL A 99 13.09 -7.04 2.75
N ARG A 100 14.00 -6.69 3.68
CA ARG A 100 13.91 -5.45 4.45
C ARG A 100 14.12 -4.21 3.57
N SER A 101 15.13 -4.23 2.72
CA SER A 101 15.41 -3.15 1.77
C SER A 101 14.28 -3.00 0.76
N ALA A 102 13.79 -4.09 0.19
CA ALA A 102 12.63 -4.11 -0.69
C ALA A 102 11.39 -3.53 0.00
N THR A 103 11.12 -3.94 1.24
CA THR A 103 9.99 -3.43 2.03
C THR A 103 10.04 -1.91 2.14
N ARG A 104 11.19 -1.36 2.55
CA ARG A 104 11.34 0.11 2.70
C ARG A 104 11.07 0.84 1.38
N ILE A 105 11.68 0.38 0.27
CA ILE A 105 11.52 1.03 -1.03
C ILE A 105 10.06 0.96 -1.48
N LEU A 106 9.48 -0.22 -1.50
CA LEU A 106 8.15 -0.45 -2.05
C LEU A 106 7.06 0.29 -1.24
N LEU A 107 7.14 0.26 0.10
CA LEU A 107 6.16 0.95 0.93
C LEU A 107 6.32 2.47 0.89
N ARG A 108 7.55 3.00 0.77
CA ARG A 108 7.77 4.45 0.55
C ARG A 108 7.20 4.90 -0.79
N VAL A 109 7.42 4.16 -1.88
CA VAL A 109 6.81 4.45 -3.19
C VAL A 109 5.28 4.43 -3.10
N ALA A 110 4.71 3.43 -2.44
CA ALA A 110 3.27 3.30 -2.30
C ALA A 110 2.64 4.44 -1.47
N ALA A 111 3.27 4.81 -0.34
CA ALA A 111 2.82 5.94 0.47
C ALA A 111 2.99 7.27 -0.25
N GLY A 112 4.11 7.44 -0.98
CA GLY A 112 4.34 8.60 -1.84
C GLY A 112 3.29 8.73 -2.94
N SER A 113 2.84 7.63 -3.52
CA SER A 113 1.77 7.61 -4.53
C SER A 113 0.44 8.11 -3.97
N MET A 114 0.09 7.74 -2.74
CA MET A 114 -1.11 8.27 -2.06
C MET A 114 -1.08 9.79 -1.92
N LEU A 115 0.11 10.36 -1.69
CA LEU A 115 0.27 11.78 -1.37
C LEU A 115 0.52 12.68 -2.57
N GLN A 116 1.11 12.15 -3.65
CA GLN A 116 1.60 12.92 -4.78
C GLN A 116 0.81 12.70 -6.06
N ASP A 117 -0.04 11.68 -6.13
CA ASP A 117 -0.72 11.32 -7.36
C ASP A 117 -2.25 11.53 -7.28
N ASN A 118 -2.97 11.14 -8.33
CA ASN A 118 -4.38 11.42 -8.49
C ASN A 118 -5.23 10.94 -7.29
N PRO A 119 -5.92 11.87 -6.58
CA PRO A 119 -6.72 11.57 -5.40
C PRO A 119 -7.93 10.67 -5.67
N GLN A 120 -8.39 10.55 -6.91
CA GLN A 120 -9.51 9.70 -7.27
C GLN A 120 -9.21 8.22 -7.04
N HIS A 121 -7.94 7.83 -7.09
CA HIS A 121 -7.49 6.46 -6.86
C HIS A 121 -7.14 6.14 -5.40
N ALA A 122 -7.30 7.11 -4.48
CA ALA A 122 -6.95 6.95 -3.06
C ALA A 122 -7.59 5.73 -2.39
N PRO A 123 -8.93 5.51 -2.47
CA PRO A 123 -9.59 4.50 -1.65
C PRO A 123 -9.26 3.06 -2.03
N TYR A 124 -9.06 2.78 -3.31
CA TYR A 124 -8.88 1.39 -3.80
C TYR A 124 -7.55 1.20 -4.52
N GLY A 125 -7.12 2.14 -5.36
CA GLY A 125 -5.85 2.05 -6.08
C GLY A 125 -4.66 2.20 -5.13
N TRP A 126 -4.47 3.39 -4.57
CA TRP A 126 -3.31 3.67 -3.71
C TRP A 126 -3.36 2.92 -2.38
N SER A 127 -4.55 2.62 -1.85
CA SER A 127 -4.65 1.78 -0.66
C SER A 127 -4.16 0.35 -0.91
N HIS A 128 -4.49 -0.25 -2.05
CA HIS A 128 -3.98 -1.56 -2.43
C HIS A 128 -2.49 -1.52 -2.79
N CYS A 129 -2.02 -0.42 -3.41
CA CYS A 129 -0.61 -0.23 -3.73
C CYS A 129 0.32 -0.38 -2.51
N LEU A 130 -0.17 -0.08 -1.29
CA LEU A 130 0.58 -0.25 -0.04
C LEU A 130 0.24 -1.55 0.68
N THR A 131 -1.04 -1.86 0.86
CA THR A 131 -1.48 -2.99 1.70
C THR A 131 -1.15 -4.36 1.11
N MET A 132 -1.14 -4.49 -0.22
CA MET A 132 -0.80 -5.74 -0.89
C MET A 132 0.69 -6.09 -0.76
N PRO A 133 1.64 -5.21 -1.17
CA PRO A 133 3.06 -5.50 -1.00
C PRO A 133 3.45 -5.68 0.47
N GLN A 134 2.87 -4.90 1.40
CA GLN A 134 3.14 -5.09 2.83
C GLN A 134 2.78 -6.51 3.29
N ALA A 135 1.61 -7.00 2.92
CA ALA A 135 1.16 -8.33 3.33
C ALA A 135 2.04 -9.44 2.72
N VAL A 136 2.36 -9.33 1.42
CA VAL A 136 3.24 -10.30 0.74
C VAL A 136 4.63 -10.33 1.37
N LEU A 137 5.23 -9.17 1.61
CA LEU A 137 6.55 -9.08 2.25
C LEU A 137 6.51 -9.52 3.71
N GLY A 138 5.40 -9.25 4.41
CA GLY A 138 5.21 -9.67 5.79
C GLY A 138 5.15 -11.18 5.99
N ILE A 139 4.77 -11.94 4.96
CA ILE A 139 4.80 -13.42 4.99
C ILE A 139 6.02 -14.01 4.27
N ALA A 140 6.94 -13.20 3.78
CA ALA A 140 8.09 -13.67 2.98
C ALA A 140 8.92 -14.75 3.70
N SER A 141 9.06 -14.66 5.03
CA SER A 141 9.79 -15.65 5.83
C SER A 141 9.13 -17.03 5.85
N THR A 142 7.84 -17.12 5.48
CA THR A 142 7.10 -18.38 5.38
C THR A 142 7.10 -18.96 3.97
N CYS A 143 7.62 -18.21 2.99
CA CYS A 143 7.73 -18.64 1.60
C CYS A 143 8.98 -19.51 1.41
N ALA A 144 8.88 -20.54 0.56
CA ALA A 144 10.04 -21.36 0.18
C ALA A 144 11.16 -20.52 -0.48
N GLN A 145 10.78 -19.48 -1.19
CA GLN A 145 11.67 -18.52 -1.84
C GLN A 145 11.28 -17.10 -1.42
N PRO A 146 11.87 -16.50 -0.37
CA PRO A 146 11.54 -15.15 0.08
C PRO A 146 11.67 -14.07 -1.00
N ARG A 147 12.58 -14.26 -1.97
CA ARG A 147 12.74 -13.35 -3.11
C ARG A 147 11.52 -13.31 -4.03
N ASP A 148 10.75 -14.40 -4.13
CA ASP A 148 9.52 -14.40 -4.91
C ASP A 148 8.48 -13.45 -4.30
N ALA A 149 8.44 -13.35 -2.98
CA ALA A 149 7.63 -12.35 -2.29
C ALA A 149 8.04 -10.92 -2.66
N VAL A 150 9.35 -10.65 -2.82
CA VAL A 150 9.84 -9.35 -3.29
C VAL A 150 9.37 -9.07 -4.72
N ALA A 151 9.50 -10.05 -5.63
CA ALA A 151 9.07 -9.91 -7.01
C ALA A 151 7.55 -9.65 -7.12
N VAL A 152 6.76 -10.41 -6.38
CA VAL A 152 5.29 -10.23 -6.32
C VAL A 152 4.92 -8.87 -5.75
N ALA A 153 5.53 -8.46 -4.64
CA ALA A 153 5.27 -7.17 -4.02
C ALA A 153 5.66 -6.00 -4.94
N ALA A 154 6.81 -6.08 -5.61
CA ALA A 154 7.24 -5.08 -6.58
C ALA A 154 6.28 -5.00 -7.78
N THR A 155 5.73 -6.14 -8.22
CA THR A 155 4.74 -6.17 -9.31
C THR A 155 3.46 -5.42 -8.92
N TYR A 156 2.99 -5.54 -7.69
CA TYR A 156 1.83 -4.75 -7.22
C TYR A 156 2.11 -3.25 -7.27
N VAL A 157 3.25 -2.81 -6.73
CA VAL A 157 3.60 -1.38 -6.75
C VAL A 157 3.77 -0.89 -8.18
N LEU A 158 4.51 -1.63 -9.03
CA LEU A 158 4.69 -1.30 -10.44
C LEU A 158 3.33 -1.18 -11.15
N GLY A 159 2.46 -2.16 -10.96
CA GLY A 159 1.17 -2.21 -11.63
C GLY A 159 0.31 -0.99 -11.32
N PHE A 160 0.13 -0.66 -10.06
CA PHE A 160 -0.64 0.52 -9.67
C PHE A 160 0.03 1.81 -10.14
N ARG A 161 1.36 1.92 -10.04
CA ARG A 161 2.09 3.09 -10.54
C ARG A 161 1.97 3.25 -12.06
N ALA A 162 2.10 2.17 -12.81
CA ALA A 162 2.08 2.19 -14.27
C ALA A 162 0.68 2.45 -14.87
N THR A 163 -0.37 2.03 -14.18
CA THR A 163 -1.75 2.12 -14.69
C THR A 163 -2.52 3.33 -14.15
N LEU A 164 -2.29 3.71 -12.90
CA LEU A 164 -3.03 4.77 -12.21
C LEU A 164 -2.18 6.04 -11.99
N GLY A 165 -0.85 5.91 -12.04
CA GLY A 165 0.07 7.02 -11.82
C GLY A 165 0.09 7.99 -12.99
N SER A 166 -0.05 9.28 -12.71
CA SER A 166 0.01 10.38 -13.68
C SER A 166 1.22 11.29 -13.45
N THR A 167 1.85 11.21 -12.28
CA THR A 167 2.98 12.07 -11.89
C THR A 167 4.27 11.27 -11.74
N THR A 168 5.41 11.95 -11.87
CA THR A 168 6.71 11.40 -11.45
C THR A 168 6.86 11.65 -9.96
N LEU A 169 7.02 10.57 -9.18
CA LEU A 169 7.23 10.73 -7.74
C LEU A 169 8.55 11.42 -7.43
N ASP A 170 8.50 12.37 -6.51
CA ASP A 170 9.68 12.97 -5.90
C ASP A 170 9.98 12.27 -4.57
N PRO A 171 11.12 11.57 -4.45
CA PRO A 171 11.52 10.90 -3.21
C PRO A 171 11.81 11.87 -2.05
N GLN A 172 12.08 13.14 -2.37
CA GLN A 172 12.35 14.20 -1.39
C GLN A 172 11.12 15.08 -1.13
N TRP A 173 9.98 14.70 -1.69
CA TRP A 173 8.75 15.45 -1.53
C TRP A 173 8.37 15.62 -0.05
N SER A 174 7.95 16.81 0.27
CA SER A 174 7.29 17.14 1.54
C SER A 174 6.15 18.13 1.27
N PRO A 175 5.04 18.03 2.01
CA PRO A 175 3.96 19.00 1.85
C PRO A 175 4.39 20.37 2.37
N ALA A 176 3.82 21.44 1.81
CA ALA A 176 3.97 22.77 2.36
C ALA A 176 3.45 22.80 3.81
N ALA A 177 4.13 23.56 4.67
CA ALA A 177 3.68 23.73 6.05
C ALA A 177 2.29 24.40 6.08
N PRO A 178 1.31 23.85 6.80
CA PRO A 178 -0.01 24.44 6.88
C PRO A 178 0.00 25.72 7.73
N ALA A 179 -0.95 26.62 7.47
CA ALA A 179 -1.09 27.86 8.23
C ALA A 179 -1.51 27.59 9.69
N SER A 180 -2.41 26.64 9.93
CA SER A 180 -2.78 26.19 11.27
C SER A 180 -1.75 25.24 11.83
N ARG A 181 -1.44 25.39 13.14
CA ARG A 181 -0.56 24.49 13.88
C ARG A 181 -1.32 23.39 14.64
N ASP A 182 -2.64 23.44 14.66
CA ASP A 182 -3.45 22.38 15.27
C ASP A 182 -3.61 21.20 14.31
N SER A 183 -2.70 20.25 14.45
CA SER A 183 -2.67 19.06 13.61
C SER A 183 -3.90 18.16 13.78
N LEU A 184 -4.59 18.23 14.93
CA LEU A 184 -5.82 17.44 15.15
C LEU A 184 -7.02 18.08 14.45
N GLU A 185 -7.12 19.40 14.43
CA GLU A 185 -8.13 20.14 13.67
C GLU A 185 -7.96 19.88 12.17
N LEU A 186 -6.72 19.91 11.68
CA LEU A 186 -6.40 19.66 10.26
C LEU A 186 -6.82 18.27 9.76
N LEU A 187 -6.95 17.27 10.64
CA LEU A 187 -7.48 15.95 10.25
C LEU A 187 -8.94 15.97 9.76
N ASP A 188 -9.70 17.00 10.09
CA ASP A 188 -11.08 17.20 9.63
C ASP A 188 -11.17 18.01 8.33
N GLY A 189 -10.01 18.56 7.88
CA GLY A 189 -9.89 19.37 6.66
C GLY A 189 -9.72 18.56 5.38
N GLU A 190 -9.29 19.24 4.32
CA GLU A 190 -8.95 18.62 3.03
C GLU A 190 -7.84 17.58 3.16
N PRO A 191 -7.83 16.49 2.36
CA PRO A 191 -6.84 15.41 2.46
C PRO A 191 -5.39 15.88 2.46
N ALA A 192 -5.04 16.83 1.59
CA ALA A 192 -3.71 17.38 1.51
C ALA A 192 -3.32 18.18 2.77
N LEU A 193 -4.28 18.92 3.36
CA LEU A 193 -4.07 19.65 4.61
C LEU A 193 -3.94 18.70 5.81
N ALA A 194 -4.73 17.63 5.86
CA ALA A 194 -4.62 16.60 6.89
C ALA A 194 -3.24 15.92 6.84
N ALA A 195 -2.76 15.57 5.66
CA ALA A 195 -1.43 15.02 5.46
C ALA A 195 -0.32 16.00 5.88
N ALA A 196 -0.44 17.27 5.49
CA ALA A 196 0.51 18.33 5.87
C ALA A 196 0.53 18.56 7.40
N GLY A 197 -0.65 18.57 8.03
CA GLY A 197 -0.78 18.69 9.48
C GLY A 197 -0.06 17.59 10.23
N VAL A 198 -0.14 16.35 9.76
CA VAL A 198 0.58 15.22 10.36
C VAL A 198 2.08 15.27 10.06
N TRP A 199 2.46 15.62 8.84
CA TRP A 199 3.86 15.73 8.44
C TRP A 199 4.62 16.72 9.31
N HIS A 200 4.05 17.90 9.56
CA HIS A 200 4.65 18.98 10.33
C HIS A 200 4.30 18.96 11.83
N ALA A 201 3.51 17.99 12.29
CA ALA A 201 3.10 17.89 13.69
C ALA A 201 4.32 17.79 14.63
N PRO A 202 4.31 18.45 15.80
CA PRO A 202 5.34 18.24 16.79
C PRO A 202 5.32 16.80 17.31
N PRO A 203 6.47 16.21 17.71
CA PRO A 203 6.52 14.82 18.18
C PRO A 203 5.51 14.51 19.30
N ALA A 204 5.25 15.45 20.19
CA ALA A 204 4.30 15.31 21.29
C ALA A 204 2.84 15.09 20.81
N ALA A 205 2.46 15.58 19.62
CA ALA A 205 1.12 15.43 19.07
C ALA A 205 0.88 14.07 18.39
N LEU A 206 1.95 13.34 18.03
CA LEU A 206 1.83 12.12 17.22
C LEU A 206 0.98 11.02 17.88
N ALA A 207 1.09 10.87 19.20
CA ALA A 207 0.29 9.86 19.91
C ALA A 207 -1.22 10.13 19.78
N ALA A 208 -1.63 11.40 19.97
CA ALA A 208 -3.03 11.81 19.84
C ALA A 208 -3.53 11.68 18.39
N ILE A 209 -2.70 12.06 17.41
CA ILE A 209 -3.00 11.90 15.97
C ILE A 209 -3.21 10.44 15.64
N THR A 210 -2.28 9.56 16.04
CA THR A 210 -2.37 8.12 15.78
C THR A 210 -3.62 7.52 16.41
N ALA A 211 -3.94 7.89 17.66
CA ALA A 211 -5.17 7.45 18.33
C ALA A 211 -6.43 7.90 17.57
N ARG A 212 -6.47 9.16 17.09
CA ARG A 212 -7.61 9.67 16.31
C ARG A 212 -7.77 8.93 14.98
N LEU A 213 -6.67 8.71 14.25
CA LEU A 213 -6.68 7.94 13.00
C LEU A 213 -7.13 6.50 13.21
N ALA A 214 -6.64 5.84 14.28
CA ALA A 214 -7.05 4.49 14.64
C ALA A 214 -8.56 4.40 14.96
N THR A 215 -9.08 5.34 15.75
CA THR A 215 -10.51 5.40 16.09
C THR A 215 -11.38 5.59 14.85
N ARG A 216 -11.01 6.51 13.96
CA ARG A 216 -11.74 6.71 12.70
C ARG A 216 -11.74 5.46 11.83
N ALA A 217 -10.59 4.84 11.70
CA ALA A 217 -10.43 3.63 10.91
C ALA A 217 -11.24 2.46 11.46
N ALA A 218 -11.28 2.29 12.78
CA ALA A 218 -12.02 1.23 13.45
C ALA A 218 -13.54 1.38 13.36
N LEU A 219 -14.03 2.61 13.28
CA LEU A 219 -15.47 2.92 13.21
C LEU A 219 -15.97 3.07 11.78
N HIS A 220 -15.09 3.08 10.78
CA HIS A 220 -15.46 3.25 9.38
C HIS A 220 -16.05 1.97 8.79
N GLN A 221 -17.10 2.10 7.96
CA GLN A 221 -17.78 0.95 7.36
C GLN A 221 -16.93 0.25 6.28
N ASP A 222 -16.14 1.01 5.52
CA ASP A 222 -15.26 0.44 4.50
C ASP A 222 -13.95 -0.05 5.13
N ALA A 223 -13.72 -1.36 5.01
CA ALA A 223 -12.53 -2.03 5.55
C ALA A 223 -11.19 -1.53 4.96
N HIS A 224 -11.22 -0.83 3.79
CA HIS A 224 -10.00 -0.30 3.20
C HIS A 224 -9.37 0.78 4.06
N LEU A 225 -10.17 1.62 4.75
CA LEU A 225 -9.62 2.61 5.68
C LEU A 225 -8.93 1.94 6.87
N ALA A 226 -9.57 0.95 7.49
CA ALA A 226 -8.99 0.21 8.62
C ALA A 226 -7.70 -0.51 8.21
N LYS A 227 -7.75 -1.24 7.11
CA LYS A 227 -6.63 -1.99 6.55
C LYS A 227 -5.45 -1.09 6.21
N TYR A 228 -5.70 0.03 5.53
CA TYR A 228 -4.67 0.97 5.13
C TYR A 228 -4.04 1.71 6.31
N THR A 229 -4.85 2.20 7.23
CA THR A 229 -4.36 2.89 8.44
C THR A 229 -3.46 1.98 9.27
N HIS A 230 -3.88 0.75 9.50
CA HIS A 230 -3.07 -0.25 10.20
C HIS A 230 -1.75 -0.50 9.47
N ALA A 231 -1.80 -0.66 8.13
CA ALA A 231 -0.61 -0.89 7.32
C ALA A 231 0.38 0.29 7.39
N CYS A 232 -0.11 1.53 7.40
CA CYS A 232 0.72 2.71 7.59
C CYS A 232 1.37 2.75 8.98
N PHE A 233 0.67 2.36 10.04
CA PHE A 233 1.24 2.32 11.39
C PHE A 233 2.34 1.27 11.52
N ASP A 234 2.13 0.09 10.95
CA ASP A 234 3.15 -0.96 10.89
C ASP A 234 4.38 -0.49 10.10
N ALA A 235 4.16 0.14 8.94
CA ALA A 235 5.24 0.66 8.13
C ALA A 235 6.02 1.77 8.86
N ALA A 236 5.34 2.69 9.54
CA ALA A 236 5.96 3.73 10.34
C ALA A 236 6.81 3.17 11.49
N SER A 237 6.36 2.09 12.12
CA SER A 237 7.11 1.39 13.17
C SER A 237 8.34 0.67 12.63
N ALA A 238 8.21 0.03 11.46
CA ALA A 238 9.28 -0.74 10.82
C ALA A 238 10.34 0.15 10.12
N ASP A 239 9.95 1.37 9.72
CA ASP A 239 10.80 2.35 9.03
C ASP A 239 10.67 3.74 9.69
N PRO A 240 11.26 3.94 10.88
CA PRO A 240 11.15 5.21 11.62
C PRO A 240 11.64 6.43 10.84
N ALA A 241 12.61 6.26 9.93
CA ALA A 241 13.13 7.35 9.10
C ALA A 241 12.07 7.92 8.14
N ALA A 242 11.06 7.13 7.77
CA ALA A 242 9.94 7.54 6.92
C ALA A 242 8.59 7.54 7.66
N ALA A 243 8.58 7.50 8.98
CA ALA A 243 7.35 7.42 9.77
C ALA A 243 6.35 8.52 9.43
N ARG A 244 6.83 9.75 9.19
CA ARG A 244 6.00 10.89 8.80
C ARG A 244 5.29 10.68 7.47
N LEU A 245 5.95 10.06 6.51
CA LEU A 245 5.38 9.72 5.20
C LEU A 245 4.17 8.80 5.36
N TYR A 246 4.31 7.73 6.13
CA TYR A 246 3.24 6.75 6.33
C TYR A 246 2.07 7.32 7.14
N LEU A 247 2.35 8.08 8.21
CA LEU A 247 1.30 8.70 9.01
C LEU A 247 0.54 9.78 8.22
N ALA A 248 1.23 10.56 7.40
CA ALA A 248 0.61 11.54 6.51
C ALA A 248 -0.27 10.85 5.45
N ALA A 249 0.17 9.71 4.89
CA ALA A 249 -0.64 8.94 3.95
C ALA A 249 -1.90 8.35 4.62
N ALA A 250 -1.81 7.88 5.86
CA ALA A 250 -2.98 7.45 6.64
C ALA A 250 -3.97 8.60 6.88
N ALA A 251 -3.46 9.79 7.23
CA ALA A 251 -4.27 10.98 7.44
C ALA A 251 -4.95 11.44 6.15
N TYR A 252 -4.23 11.40 5.03
CA TYR A 252 -4.77 11.71 3.71
C TYR A 252 -6.00 10.85 3.40
N LEU A 253 -5.87 9.52 3.48
CA LEU A 253 -7.00 8.62 3.20
C LEU A 253 -8.13 8.77 4.20
N SER A 254 -7.83 8.97 5.50
CA SER A 254 -8.84 9.20 6.54
C SER A 254 -9.67 10.44 6.26
N SER A 255 -9.03 11.56 5.88
CA SER A 255 -9.71 12.79 5.50
C SER A 255 -10.48 12.63 4.18
N TRP A 256 -9.91 11.93 3.20
CA TRP A 256 -10.58 11.64 1.92
C TRP A 256 -11.94 10.96 2.12
N TRP A 257 -12.00 9.98 3.02
CA TRP A 257 -13.25 9.28 3.37
C TRP A 257 -14.22 10.16 4.17
N ALA A 258 -13.70 10.98 5.09
CA ALA A 258 -14.53 11.86 5.93
C ALA A 258 -15.32 12.90 5.12
N GLN A 259 -14.80 13.30 3.96
CA GLN A 259 -15.44 14.29 3.08
C GLN A 259 -16.47 13.69 2.11
N ARG A 260 -16.65 12.37 2.11
CA ARG A 260 -17.56 11.70 1.18
C ARG A 260 -18.69 11.02 1.94
N PRO A 261 -19.96 11.21 1.51
CA PRO A 261 -21.10 10.55 2.14
C PRO A 261 -20.91 9.04 2.09
N GLN A 262 -21.15 8.36 3.20
CA GLN A 262 -21.00 6.90 3.31
C GLN A 262 -21.92 6.11 2.35
N HIS A 263 -22.97 6.73 1.81
CA HIS A 263 -23.95 6.11 0.90
C HIS A 263 -23.56 6.13 -0.59
N ALA A 264 -22.44 6.76 -0.97
CA ALA A 264 -22.04 6.85 -2.38
C ALA A 264 -21.54 5.52 -2.99
N HIS A 265 -21.47 4.44 -2.22
CA HIS A 265 -20.93 3.15 -2.65
C HIS A 265 -21.98 2.04 -2.86
N GLU A 266 -23.27 2.31 -2.66
CA GLU A 266 -24.34 1.32 -2.94
C GLU A 266 -24.60 1.08 -4.43
N ALA A 267 -24.06 1.92 -5.31
CA ALA A 267 -24.08 1.69 -6.75
C ALA A 267 -22.85 0.90 -7.20
N ARG A 268 -22.75 -0.38 -6.79
CA ARG A 268 -21.89 -1.35 -7.47
C ARG A 268 -22.69 -1.99 -8.59
N PRO A 269 -22.21 -1.96 -9.86
CA PRO A 269 -22.78 -2.81 -10.90
C PRO A 269 -22.49 -4.27 -10.58
#